data_9e5a702cfa54ad95f5dd0687224fa702
#
_entry.id   9e5a702cfa54ad95f5dd0687224fa702
#
_cell.length_a   1.000
_cell.length_b   1.000
_cell.length_c   1.000
_cell.angle_alpha   90.00
_cell.angle_beta   90.00
_cell.angle_gamma   90.00
#
_symmetry.space_group_name_H-M   'P 1'
#
loop_
_entity.id
_entity.type
_entity.pdbx_description
1 polymer ?
#
loop_
_entity_poly.entity_id
_entity_poly.type
_entity_poly.pdbx_seq_one_letter_code
_entity_poly.pdbx_strand_id
1 'polypeptide(L)'
;MTSAPRRPATASASRPLATRRQILAGSAAVAFTGAFAELFAGTASARGHSGYGPLLPDPDGLLDLPKGFSYRVLSREGDPLRSGEGLVPSNHDGMAAFRGRNGRVHLVRNHENRVTGRIGVPTVEGLTYDPAGKGGCTALELDARGQVRGERVAVAGTAVNCAGGPTPWNTWLTCEETEDRAGTNGYTKDHGFVFEVDGADPRRTGAVPLTAMGRFQHEAVAIDPESGIVYETEDAFEKPFGLFYRFLPEKPLGGTGSLRAGGALEAMRVPGVPDLSSIQETGARFDRVEWVPVPDPQASATPIRLQDFGPKGVTHAQKLEGCYWGGSSVYFVSSYARSAEGSAGDHFGQVWRYEPGRRRLTLVIVFGPDTDIQLPGESPDNICLASGGGLMVCEDGGGAQHVLGVTRRGEVYPMARGRQNIGTAEEPEWGEFAGVTFSPDGGTMFVNCYTPGTTFAVSGPWR
;
A
#
# COMPACT_ATOMS: atom_id res chain seq x y z
N MET A 1 67.41 -7.81 12.87
CA MET A 1 66.09 -8.30 13.19
C MET A 1 65.11 -7.26 12.68
N THR A 2 64.62 -7.50 11.50
CA THR A 2 63.77 -6.57 10.70
C THR A 2 62.32 -6.85 10.98
N SER A 3 61.60 -5.87 11.48
CA SER A 3 60.12 -5.90 11.68
C SER A 3 59.40 -5.58 10.38
N ALA A 4 58.50 -6.47 9.97
CA ALA A 4 57.62 -6.28 8.82
C ALA A 4 56.45 -5.30 9.16
N PRO A 5 55.98 -4.49 8.22
CA PRO A 5 54.86 -3.55 8.45
C PRO A 5 53.51 -4.27 8.43
N ARG A 6 52.66 -3.93 9.38
CA ARG A 6 51.24 -4.33 9.43
C ARG A 6 50.46 -3.65 8.30
N ARG A 7 49.70 -4.43 7.55
CA ARG A 7 48.70 -3.94 6.61
C ARG A 7 47.51 -3.30 7.38
N PRO A 8 46.94 -2.18 6.90
CA PRO A 8 45.73 -1.63 7.48
C PRO A 8 44.53 -2.50 7.10
N ALA A 9 43.60 -2.65 8.06
CA ALA A 9 42.31 -3.31 7.87
C ALA A 9 41.46 -2.49 6.87
N THR A 10 40.96 -3.16 5.86
CA THR A 10 39.98 -2.60 4.92
C THR A 10 38.67 -2.40 5.66
N ALA A 11 38.22 -1.16 5.76
CA ALA A 11 36.88 -0.83 6.19
C ALA A 11 35.88 -1.41 5.16
N SER A 12 34.98 -2.23 5.65
CA SER A 12 33.83 -2.70 4.90
C SER A 12 32.92 -1.48 4.67
N ALA A 13 32.88 -1.00 3.43
CA ALA A 13 31.91 -0.01 3.03
C ALA A 13 30.51 -0.73 3.00
N SER A 14 29.64 -0.31 3.88
CA SER A 14 28.22 -0.64 3.78
C SER A 14 27.69 -0.17 2.43
N ARG A 15 27.24 -1.09 1.60
CA ARG A 15 26.53 -0.77 0.37
C ARG A 15 25.21 -0.09 0.75
N PRO A 16 24.83 1.02 0.13
CA PRO A 16 23.50 1.56 0.29
C PRO A 16 22.51 0.53 -0.26
N LEU A 17 21.44 0.27 0.50
CA LEU A 17 20.30 -0.52 0.04
C LEU A 17 19.72 0.17 -1.20
N ALA A 18 19.54 -0.61 -2.26
CA ALA A 18 18.98 -0.13 -3.51
C ALA A 18 17.57 0.43 -3.25
N THR A 19 17.30 1.62 -3.72
CA THR A 19 15.94 2.16 -3.76
C THR A 19 15.09 1.33 -4.72
N ARG A 20 13.75 1.27 -4.51
CA ARG A 20 12.77 0.57 -5.35
C ARG A 20 13.04 0.70 -6.86
N ARG A 21 13.66 1.80 -7.30
CA ARG A 21 13.95 2.16 -8.70
C ARG A 21 15.24 1.57 -9.29
N GLN A 22 16.22 1.17 -8.52
CA GLN A 22 17.52 0.72 -9.06
C GLN A 22 17.52 -0.70 -9.62
N ILE A 23 16.46 -1.47 -9.44
CA ILE A 23 16.37 -2.87 -9.84
C ILE A 23 15.90 -3.04 -11.29
N LEU A 24 15.27 -2.01 -11.90
CA LEU A 24 14.61 -2.12 -13.21
C LEU A 24 15.49 -1.91 -14.46
N ALA A 25 16.77 -1.55 -14.32
CA ALA A 25 17.65 -1.22 -15.45
C ALA A 25 18.39 -2.43 -16.04
N GLY A 26 17.71 -3.53 -16.33
CA GLY A 26 18.41 -4.70 -16.89
C GLY A 26 17.54 -5.78 -17.49
N SER A 27 16.52 -5.46 -18.26
CA SER A 27 15.64 -6.49 -18.84
C SER A 27 15.74 -6.57 -20.36
N ALA A 28 16.31 -7.67 -20.86
CA ALA A 28 16.14 -8.07 -22.27
C ALA A 28 14.70 -8.56 -22.47
N ALA A 29 13.99 -7.95 -23.41
CA ALA A 29 12.66 -8.35 -23.80
C ALA A 29 12.64 -9.78 -24.36
N VAL A 30 11.95 -10.69 -23.66
CA VAL A 30 11.52 -11.99 -24.21
C VAL A 30 10.03 -11.87 -24.51
N ALA A 31 9.71 -11.88 -25.79
CA ALA A 31 8.34 -11.84 -26.28
C ALA A 31 7.61 -13.17 -25.91
N PHE A 32 6.65 -13.09 -25.00
CA PHE A 32 5.63 -14.11 -24.81
C PHE A 32 4.37 -13.70 -25.58
N THR A 33 4.34 -14.05 -26.87
CA THR A 33 3.13 -13.94 -27.68
C THR A 33 2.43 -15.30 -27.67
N GLY A 34 1.16 -15.35 -27.28
CA GLY A 34 0.30 -16.39 -27.80
C GLY A 34 -0.93 -16.80 -27.02
N ALA A 35 -0.91 -16.91 -25.71
CA ALA A 35 -2.06 -17.50 -24.99
C ALA A 35 -2.99 -16.48 -24.32
N PHE A 36 -2.49 -15.32 -23.94
CA PHE A 36 -3.28 -14.28 -23.27
C PHE A 36 -4.05 -13.39 -24.25
N ALA A 37 -3.50 -13.12 -25.44
CA ALA A 37 -4.19 -12.36 -26.48
C ALA A 37 -5.47 -13.03 -26.98
N GLU A 38 -5.54 -14.38 -26.97
CA GLU A 38 -6.73 -15.08 -27.44
C GLU A 38 -7.89 -15.10 -26.43
N LEU A 39 -7.62 -15.06 -25.10
CA LEU A 39 -8.69 -14.89 -24.10
C LEU A 39 -9.33 -13.50 -24.15
N PHE A 40 -8.58 -12.47 -24.57
CA PHE A 40 -9.06 -11.09 -24.70
C PHE A 40 -9.39 -10.70 -26.14
N ALA A 41 -8.75 -11.29 -27.14
CA ALA A 41 -8.99 -10.99 -28.58
C ALA A 41 -10.29 -11.60 -29.12
N GLY A 42 -10.83 -12.63 -28.50
CA GLY A 42 -12.07 -13.30 -28.97
C GLY A 42 -13.36 -12.52 -28.77
N THR A 43 -13.35 -11.31 -28.17
CA THR A 43 -14.57 -10.53 -27.87
C THR A 43 -14.49 -9.04 -28.16
N ALA A 44 -13.46 -8.56 -28.88
CA ALA A 44 -13.28 -7.14 -29.21
C ALA A 44 -14.26 -6.62 -30.29
N SER A 45 -15.17 -7.43 -30.78
CA SER A 45 -16.23 -7.03 -31.71
C SER A 45 -17.56 -6.90 -30.97
N ALA A 46 -17.97 -5.65 -30.69
CA ALA A 46 -19.32 -5.25 -30.26
C ALA A 46 -19.70 -5.43 -28.77
N ARG A 47 -18.78 -5.34 -27.80
CA ARG A 47 -19.14 -5.10 -26.39
C ARG A 47 -18.67 -3.70 -25.98
N GLY A 48 -19.58 -2.91 -25.36
CA GLY A 48 -19.22 -1.60 -24.84
C GLY A 48 -17.97 -1.69 -23.96
N HIS A 49 -17.08 -0.70 -24.07
CA HIS A 49 -15.80 -0.64 -23.37
C HIS A 49 -16.03 -0.91 -21.88
N SER A 50 -15.34 -1.88 -21.31
CA SER A 50 -15.23 -2.02 -19.85
C SER A 50 -14.64 -0.71 -19.32
N GLY A 51 -15.20 -0.17 -18.22
CA GLY A 51 -14.76 1.09 -17.65
C GLY A 51 -15.43 2.34 -18.25
N TYR A 52 -14.72 3.45 -18.18
CA TYR A 52 -15.25 4.81 -18.49
C TYR A 52 -14.83 5.34 -19.88
N GLY A 53 -14.17 4.54 -20.69
CA GLY A 53 -13.66 4.92 -22.02
C GLY A 53 -12.20 5.39 -21.98
N PRO A 54 -11.68 5.89 -23.12
CA PRO A 54 -10.28 6.27 -23.24
C PRO A 54 -9.94 7.48 -22.36
N LEU A 55 -8.70 7.53 -21.88
CA LEU A 55 -8.15 8.68 -21.18
C LEU A 55 -7.94 9.84 -22.16
N LEU A 56 -8.32 11.04 -21.76
CA LEU A 56 -8.12 12.28 -22.50
C LEU A 56 -6.89 13.00 -21.95
N PRO A 57 -5.99 13.53 -22.81
CA PRO A 57 -4.84 14.30 -22.37
C PRO A 57 -5.26 15.48 -21.51
N ASP A 58 -4.62 15.63 -20.37
CA ASP A 58 -4.82 16.75 -19.45
C ASP A 58 -4.12 18.02 -19.96
N PRO A 59 -4.82 19.14 -20.19
CA PRO A 59 -4.20 20.37 -20.58
C PRO A 59 -3.25 20.98 -19.53
N ASP A 60 -3.47 20.68 -18.25
CA ASP A 60 -2.61 21.13 -17.15
C ASP A 60 -1.42 20.17 -16.91
N GLY A 61 -1.40 19.01 -17.60
CA GLY A 61 -0.29 18.07 -17.57
C GLY A 61 -0.08 17.36 -16.23
N LEU A 62 -1.13 17.13 -15.45
CA LEU A 62 -1.04 16.46 -14.16
C LEU A 62 -1.68 15.06 -14.17
N LEU A 63 -2.91 14.93 -14.74
CA LEU A 63 -3.70 13.72 -14.62
C LEU A 63 -4.64 13.51 -15.82
N ASP A 64 -4.33 12.57 -16.71
CA ASP A 64 -5.24 12.17 -17.79
C ASP A 64 -6.43 11.39 -17.20
N LEU A 65 -7.66 11.72 -17.61
CA LEU A 65 -8.90 11.12 -17.10
C LEU A 65 -9.86 10.78 -18.26
N PRO A 66 -10.82 9.86 -18.07
CA PRO A 66 -11.88 9.61 -19.05
C PRO A 66 -12.80 10.82 -19.22
N LYS A 67 -13.51 10.86 -20.36
CA LYS A 67 -14.50 11.92 -20.64
C LYS A 67 -15.56 12.03 -19.53
N GLY A 68 -15.78 13.25 -19.05
CA GLY A 68 -16.75 13.56 -18.01
C GLY A 68 -16.21 13.51 -16.59
N PHE A 69 -14.96 13.10 -16.42
CA PHE A 69 -14.24 13.23 -15.16
C PHE A 69 -13.42 14.51 -15.12
N SER A 70 -13.20 15.00 -13.93
CA SER A 70 -12.36 16.15 -13.64
C SER A 70 -11.69 15.99 -12.29
N TYR A 71 -10.58 16.68 -12.07
CA TYR A 71 -9.88 16.64 -10.79
C TYR A 71 -9.68 18.03 -10.19
N ARG A 72 -9.36 18.04 -8.92
CA ARG A 72 -8.82 19.19 -8.18
C ARG A 72 -7.63 18.75 -7.37
N VAL A 73 -6.60 19.59 -7.29
CA VAL A 73 -5.50 19.40 -6.34
C VAL A 73 -5.96 19.90 -4.98
N LEU A 74 -5.82 19.06 -3.96
CA LEU A 74 -6.19 19.39 -2.58
C LEU A 74 -5.01 19.90 -1.76
N SER A 75 -3.83 19.31 -1.95
CA SER A 75 -2.62 19.55 -1.17
C SER A 75 -1.39 19.19 -1.99
N ARG A 76 -0.31 19.93 -1.80
CA ARG A 76 1.00 19.69 -2.44
C ARG A 76 2.09 19.68 -1.39
N GLU A 77 3.06 18.81 -1.55
CA GLU A 77 4.32 18.83 -0.80
C GLU A 77 4.93 20.24 -0.80
N GLY A 78 5.36 20.71 0.36
CA GLY A 78 5.99 22.01 0.54
C GLY A 78 5.02 23.20 0.70
N ASP A 79 3.72 23.02 0.47
CA ASP A 79 2.73 24.03 0.82
C ASP A 79 2.66 24.21 2.35
N PRO A 80 2.33 25.40 2.87
CA PRO A 80 2.10 25.57 4.30
C PRO A 80 0.92 24.73 4.80
N LEU A 81 1.13 23.95 5.87
CA LEU A 81 0.03 23.31 6.59
C LEU A 81 -0.94 24.39 7.11
N ARG A 82 -2.24 24.19 6.91
CA ARG A 82 -3.26 25.16 7.31
C ARG A 82 -3.40 25.32 8.82
N SER A 83 -2.92 24.35 9.60
CA SER A 83 -2.78 24.44 11.06
C SER A 83 -1.66 25.36 11.53
N GLY A 84 -0.71 25.73 10.64
CA GLY A 84 0.47 26.51 10.97
C GLY A 84 1.62 25.71 11.58
N GLU A 85 1.53 24.38 11.64
CA GLU A 85 2.53 23.49 12.24
C GLU A 85 3.80 23.33 11.37
N GLY A 86 3.80 23.76 10.14
CA GLY A 86 4.92 23.65 9.20
C GLY A 86 4.50 23.51 7.76
N LEU A 87 5.22 22.69 7.00
CA LEU A 87 4.94 22.42 5.59
C LEU A 87 4.27 21.05 5.41
N VAL A 88 3.51 20.91 4.34
CA VAL A 88 2.98 19.63 3.88
C VAL A 88 4.16 18.70 3.59
N PRO A 89 4.22 17.52 4.25
CA PRO A 89 5.36 16.62 4.12
C PRO A 89 5.46 15.97 2.74
N SER A 90 6.64 15.40 2.45
CA SER A 90 6.89 14.64 1.22
C SER A 90 6.17 13.30 1.20
N ASN A 91 6.24 12.63 0.06
CA ASN A 91 5.88 11.22 -0.12
C ASN A 91 4.46 10.92 0.36
N HIS A 92 3.48 11.45 -0.39
CA HIS A 92 2.07 11.20 -0.11
C HIS A 92 1.72 9.76 -0.47
N ASP A 93 1.21 9.00 0.52
CA ASP A 93 0.96 7.58 0.37
C ASP A 93 -0.46 7.18 0.81
N GLY A 94 -0.64 6.01 1.44
CA GLY A 94 -1.93 5.44 1.83
C GLY A 94 -2.90 6.43 2.46
N MET A 95 -4.17 6.32 2.09
CA MET A 95 -5.23 7.22 2.56
C MET A 95 -6.53 6.50 2.88
N ALA A 96 -7.33 7.13 3.76
CA ALA A 96 -8.75 6.85 3.88
C ALA A 96 -9.56 8.11 4.14
N ALA A 97 -10.81 8.09 3.67
CA ALA A 97 -11.77 9.18 3.83
C ALA A 97 -12.87 8.78 4.81
N PHE A 98 -13.10 9.60 5.83
CA PHE A 98 -14.04 9.35 6.91
C PHE A 98 -15.14 10.40 6.94
N ARG A 99 -16.36 9.96 7.27
CA ARG A 99 -17.49 10.86 7.41
C ARG A 99 -17.36 11.74 8.65
N GLY A 100 -17.29 13.04 8.43
CA GLY A 100 -17.37 14.06 9.47
C GLY A 100 -18.79 14.56 9.72
N ARG A 101 -18.96 15.47 10.68
CA ARG A 101 -20.24 16.14 10.96
C ARG A 101 -20.60 17.11 9.84
N ASN A 102 -21.90 17.34 9.63
CA ASN A 102 -22.44 18.33 8.67
C ASN A 102 -21.92 18.14 7.23
N GLY A 103 -21.80 16.90 6.77
CA GLY A 103 -21.33 16.55 5.42
C GLY A 103 -19.86 16.80 5.16
N ARG A 104 -19.05 17.05 6.20
CA ARG A 104 -17.60 17.12 6.08
C ARG A 104 -17.00 15.74 5.82
N VAL A 105 -15.78 15.75 5.28
CA VAL A 105 -14.94 14.55 5.12
C VAL A 105 -13.59 14.82 5.78
N HIS A 106 -13.11 13.86 6.57
CA HIS A 106 -11.74 13.84 7.05
C HIS A 106 -10.97 12.83 6.21
N LEU A 107 -9.93 13.31 5.50
CA LEU A 107 -9.04 12.48 4.71
C LEU A 107 -7.72 12.35 5.48
N VAL A 108 -7.41 11.15 5.96
CA VAL A 108 -6.14 10.84 6.60
C VAL A 108 -5.20 10.32 5.54
N ARG A 109 -3.99 10.88 5.50
CA ARG A 109 -2.98 10.59 4.49
C ARG A 109 -1.65 10.29 5.14
N ASN A 110 -1.02 9.21 4.74
CA ASN A 110 0.32 8.80 5.13
C ASN A 110 1.40 9.62 4.42
N HIS A 111 2.56 9.68 5.07
CA HIS A 111 3.80 10.21 4.51
C HIS A 111 4.91 9.20 4.73
N GLU A 112 5.29 8.49 3.69
CA GLU A 112 6.32 7.44 3.70
C GLU A 112 7.72 8.05 3.74
N ASN A 113 8.08 8.63 4.87
CA ASN A 113 9.38 9.26 5.04
C ASN A 113 10.32 8.42 5.90
N ARG A 114 11.55 8.23 5.42
CA ARG A 114 12.71 7.81 6.22
C ARG A 114 13.33 9.02 6.91
N VAL A 115 14.26 8.82 7.87
CA VAL A 115 14.96 9.94 8.54
C VAL A 115 15.68 10.88 7.56
N THR A 116 16.01 10.41 6.37
CA THR A 116 16.62 11.19 5.28
C THR A 116 15.59 11.91 4.40
N GLY A 117 14.28 11.74 4.65
CA GLY A 117 13.19 12.35 3.87
C GLY A 117 13.32 13.86 3.77
N ARG A 118 12.91 14.44 2.64
CA ARG A 118 13.07 15.88 2.31
C ARG A 118 12.30 16.77 3.28
N ILE A 119 10.99 16.55 3.38
CA ILE A 119 10.10 17.28 4.28
C ILE A 119 9.38 16.24 5.14
N GLY A 120 9.79 16.11 6.40
CA GLY A 120 9.17 15.21 7.35
C GLY A 120 7.87 15.73 7.92
N VAL A 121 7.10 14.87 8.54
CA VAL A 121 5.92 15.26 9.32
C VAL A 121 6.39 16.05 10.54
N PRO A 122 5.89 17.29 10.75
CA PRO A 122 6.30 18.11 11.88
C PRO A 122 5.99 17.44 13.23
N THR A 123 6.93 17.55 14.17
CA THR A 123 6.72 17.02 15.52
C THR A 123 5.68 17.85 16.27
N VAL A 124 4.72 17.17 16.90
CA VAL A 124 3.66 17.78 17.71
C VAL A 124 3.61 17.05 19.06
N GLU A 125 3.54 17.81 20.16
CA GLU A 125 3.46 17.25 21.50
C GLU A 125 2.22 16.34 21.66
N GLY A 126 2.45 15.12 22.15
CA GLY A 126 1.41 14.08 22.33
C GLY A 126 1.03 13.34 21.06
N LEU A 127 1.55 13.74 19.87
CA LEU A 127 1.33 13.09 18.58
C LEU A 127 2.61 12.57 17.93
N THR A 128 3.77 12.66 18.62
CA THR A 128 5.07 12.23 18.09
C THR A 128 5.53 10.96 18.81
N TYR A 129 5.81 9.91 18.04
CA TYR A 129 6.34 8.64 18.56
C TYR A 129 7.84 8.72 18.78
N ASP A 130 8.65 8.78 17.74
CA ASP A 130 10.09 8.97 17.77
C ASP A 130 10.44 10.35 17.20
N PRO A 131 11.05 11.27 17.99
CA PRO A 131 11.43 12.58 17.50
C PRO A 131 12.44 12.55 16.32
N ALA A 132 13.15 11.44 16.12
CA ALA A 132 14.05 11.25 15.00
C ALA A 132 13.32 10.79 13.72
N GLY A 133 12.15 10.18 13.84
CA GLY A 133 11.35 9.74 12.71
C GLY A 133 10.74 10.91 11.95
N LYS A 134 10.66 10.78 10.63
CA LYS A 134 10.06 11.80 9.74
C LYS A 134 8.77 11.34 9.06
N GLY A 135 8.38 10.09 9.25
CA GLY A 135 7.09 9.55 8.82
C GLY A 135 5.93 10.04 9.68
N GLY A 136 4.74 9.70 9.29
CA GLY A 136 3.51 10.02 10.00
C GLY A 136 2.31 10.19 9.08
N CYS A 137 1.26 10.81 9.64
CA CYS A 137 0.05 11.14 8.89
C CYS A 137 -0.33 12.61 9.05
N THR A 138 -0.88 13.18 7.98
CA THR A 138 -1.67 14.42 8.04
C THR A 138 -3.15 14.13 7.85
N ALA A 139 -4.02 14.99 8.37
CA ALA A 139 -5.46 14.93 8.19
C ALA A 139 -5.96 16.21 7.52
N LEU A 140 -6.60 16.05 6.35
CA LEU A 140 -7.30 17.14 5.66
C LEU A 140 -8.78 17.14 6.09
N GLU A 141 -9.32 18.32 6.38
CA GLU A 141 -10.75 18.51 6.59
C GLU A 141 -11.35 19.16 5.35
N LEU A 142 -12.28 18.45 4.71
CA LEU A 142 -13.03 18.93 3.55
C LEU A 142 -14.44 19.32 3.97
N ASP A 143 -14.95 20.44 3.47
CA ASP A 143 -16.37 20.78 3.63
C ASP A 143 -17.29 19.97 2.68
N ALA A 144 -18.60 20.16 2.80
CA ALA A 144 -19.59 19.48 1.97
C ALA A 144 -19.47 19.78 0.46
N ARG A 145 -18.68 20.80 0.07
CA ARG A 145 -18.35 21.12 -1.31
C ARG A 145 -16.98 20.56 -1.73
N GLY A 146 -16.34 19.80 -0.83
CA GLY A 146 -15.02 19.22 -1.01
C GLY A 146 -13.87 20.24 -0.97
N GLN A 147 -14.09 21.46 -0.45
CA GLN A 147 -13.02 22.46 -0.26
C GLN A 147 -12.24 22.16 0.99
N VAL A 148 -10.89 22.23 0.92
CA VAL A 148 -10.02 22.05 2.08
C VAL A 148 -10.21 23.21 3.05
N ARG A 149 -10.62 22.91 4.27
CA ARG A 149 -10.83 23.88 5.37
C ARG A 149 -9.74 23.83 6.43
N GLY A 150 -9.09 22.68 6.56
CA GLY A 150 -7.98 22.47 7.48
C GLY A 150 -7.06 21.38 6.96
N GLU A 151 -5.81 21.44 7.36
CA GLU A 151 -4.83 20.38 7.18
C GLU A 151 -3.86 20.45 8.37
N ARG A 152 -3.65 19.33 9.07
CA ARG A 152 -2.89 19.26 10.31
C ARG A 152 -2.17 17.94 10.46
N VAL A 153 -1.18 17.91 11.34
CA VAL A 153 -0.54 16.66 11.77
C VAL A 153 -1.55 15.78 12.53
N ALA A 154 -1.58 14.50 12.24
CA ALA A 154 -2.42 13.51 12.90
C ALA A 154 -1.61 12.49 13.72
N VAL A 155 -0.45 12.07 13.24
CA VAL A 155 0.60 11.37 13.98
C VAL A 155 1.94 11.69 13.34
N ALA A 156 3.00 11.76 14.12
CA ALA A 156 4.35 12.10 13.68
C ALA A 156 5.39 11.17 14.32
N GLY A 157 6.62 11.20 13.77
CA GLY A 157 7.72 10.46 14.34
C GLY A 157 7.60 8.95 14.18
N THR A 158 6.79 8.50 13.25
CA THR A 158 6.78 7.13 12.74
C THR A 158 7.76 7.01 11.57
N ALA A 159 7.87 5.83 10.98
CA ALA A 159 8.85 5.54 9.93
C ALA A 159 8.19 4.85 8.74
N VAL A 160 8.46 5.38 7.53
CA VAL A 160 8.06 4.67 6.29
C VAL A 160 6.58 4.28 6.33
N ASN A 161 5.69 5.27 6.57
CA ASN A 161 4.25 5.02 6.60
C ASN A 161 3.75 4.85 5.16
N CYS A 162 3.64 3.62 4.71
CA CYS A 162 3.25 3.26 3.36
C CYS A 162 1.71 3.27 3.23
N ALA A 163 1.06 2.15 3.45
CA ALA A 163 -0.40 2.09 3.41
C ALA A 163 -1.02 1.89 4.81
N GLY A 164 -2.12 1.16 4.87
CA GLY A 164 -2.88 0.93 6.10
C GLY A 164 -4.30 0.49 5.81
N GLY A 165 -5.24 0.77 6.72
CA GLY A 165 -6.65 0.44 6.50
C GLY A 165 -7.63 1.20 7.40
N PRO A 166 -8.86 1.48 6.89
CA PRO A 166 -9.90 2.10 7.68
C PRO A 166 -10.50 1.12 8.69
N THR A 167 -10.79 1.63 9.88
CA THR A 167 -11.51 0.86 10.89
C THR A 167 -13.03 1.05 10.76
N PRO A 168 -13.84 0.08 11.21
CA PRO A 168 -15.30 0.24 11.27
C PRO A 168 -15.79 1.38 12.19
N TRP A 169 -14.91 1.90 13.05
CA TRP A 169 -15.19 3.01 13.99
C TRP A 169 -14.60 4.35 13.57
N ASN A 170 -14.32 4.51 12.25
CA ASN A 170 -13.87 5.76 11.62
C ASN A 170 -12.50 6.28 12.09
N THR A 171 -11.54 5.39 12.33
CA THR A 171 -10.12 5.71 12.46
C THR A 171 -9.32 5.05 11.35
N TRP A 172 -8.11 5.50 11.14
CA TRP A 172 -7.13 4.94 10.21
C TRP A 172 -6.11 4.12 10.99
N LEU A 173 -5.75 2.95 10.47
CA LEU A 173 -4.57 2.22 10.92
C LEU A 173 -3.46 2.49 9.91
N THR A 174 -2.43 3.23 10.31
CA THR A 174 -1.24 3.49 9.49
C THR A 174 -0.18 2.46 9.77
N CYS A 175 0.50 1.99 8.76
CA CYS A 175 1.47 0.92 8.77
C CYS A 175 2.89 1.44 8.59
N GLU A 176 3.84 0.98 9.40
CA GLU A 176 5.28 1.24 9.21
C GLU A 176 5.92 0.11 8.38
N GLU A 177 6.35 0.41 7.16
CA GLU A 177 7.02 -0.55 6.27
C GLU A 177 8.54 -0.61 6.56
N THR A 178 8.89 -1.00 7.75
CA THR A 178 10.31 -1.13 8.15
C THR A 178 10.47 -2.13 9.30
N GLU A 179 11.68 -2.66 9.45
CA GLU A 179 12.10 -3.44 10.63
C GLU A 179 13.19 -2.74 11.41
N ASP A 180 13.33 -1.41 11.27
CA ASP A 180 14.39 -0.65 11.94
C ASP A 180 14.23 -0.66 13.47
N ARG A 181 15.37 -0.73 14.15
CA ARG A 181 15.44 -0.73 15.60
C ARG A 181 16.06 0.54 16.15
N ALA A 182 15.83 0.78 17.42
CA ALA A 182 16.51 1.81 18.18
C ALA A 182 18.02 1.70 17.96
N GLY A 183 18.66 2.82 17.58
CA GLY A 183 20.10 2.89 17.26
C GLY A 183 20.48 2.48 15.84
N THR A 184 19.54 2.07 14.99
CA THR A 184 19.77 1.80 13.56
C THR A 184 19.19 2.92 12.69
N ASN A 185 19.81 3.20 11.55
CA ASN A 185 19.38 4.18 10.55
C ASN A 185 18.94 5.56 11.08
N GLY A 186 19.40 5.93 12.30
CA GLY A 186 19.14 7.21 12.94
C GLY A 186 17.90 7.23 13.86
N TYR A 187 17.16 6.14 13.96
CA TYR A 187 16.00 6.05 14.86
C TYR A 187 16.42 5.87 16.33
N THR A 188 15.59 6.40 17.26
CA THR A 188 15.80 6.28 18.71
C THR A 188 14.88 5.27 19.38
N LYS A 189 13.88 4.77 18.65
CA LYS A 189 12.94 3.73 19.07
C LYS A 189 12.90 2.60 18.04
N ASP A 190 12.31 1.46 18.43
CA ASP A 190 11.98 0.39 17.50
C ASP A 190 10.79 0.81 16.64
N HIS A 191 10.82 0.46 15.36
CA HIS A 191 9.79 0.69 14.36
C HIS A 191 9.31 -0.62 13.72
N GLY A 192 8.35 -0.53 12.80
CA GLY A 192 7.70 -1.68 12.17
C GLY A 192 6.39 -2.04 12.85
N PHE A 193 5.62 -1.03 13.28
CA PHE A 193 4.36 -1.18 13.97
C PHE A 193 3.21 -0.52 13.22
N VAL A 194 2.00 -0.88 13.62
CA VAL A 194 0.76 -0.20 13.23
C VAL A 194 0.39 0.84 14.29
N PHE A 195 -0.14 1.99 13.85
CA PHE A 195 -0.66 3.04 14.73
C PHE A 195 -2.09 3.38 14.36
N GLU A 196 -2.95 3.58 15.38
CA GLU A 196 -4.32 4.05 15.16
C GLU A 196 -4.37 5.58 15.14
N VAL A 197 -5.03 6.16 14.14
CA VAL A 197 -5.12 7.61 13.91
C VAL A 197 -6.57 8.05 13.74
N ASP A 198 -7.04 8.95 14.60
CA ASP A 198 -8.34 9.62 14.47
C ASP A 198 -8.14 10.94 13.69
N GLY A 199 -8.56 10.99 12.42
CA GLY A 199 -8.42 12.17 11.57
C GLY A 199 -9.25 13.38 12.04
N ALA A 200 -10.33 13.15 12.80
CA ALA A 200 -11.18 14.22 13.35
C ALA A 200 -10.59 14.79 14.65
N ASP A 201 -10.02 13.95 15.51
CA ASP A 201 -9.39 14.33 16.77
C ASP A 201 -8.16 13.44 17.05
N PRO A 202 -6.99 13.78 16.52
CA PRO A 202 -5.78 12.95 16.65
C PRO A 202 -5.36 12.69 18.10
N ARG A 203 -5.72 13.58 19.04
CA ARG A 203 -5.35 13.42 20.47
C ARG A 203 -6.05 12.26 21.14
N ARG A 204 -7.17 11.75 20.57
CA ARG A 204 -7.86 10.56 21.10
C ARG A 204 -7.03 9.28 20.91
N THR A 205 -6.19 9.24 19.89
CA THR A 205 -5.35 8.08 19.58
C THR A 205 -3.90 8.32 20.00
N GLY A 206 -3.37 9.54 19.87
CA GLY A 206 -1.95 9.80 20.14
C GLY A 206 -1.02 8.95 19.27
N ALA A 207 0.25 8.95 19.60
CA ALA A 207 1.29 8.19 18.90
C ALA A 207 1.63 6.90 19.67
N VAL A 208 0.73 5.93 19.71
CA VAL A 208 0.86 4.67 20.47
C VAL A 208 0.94 3.48 19.52
N PRO A 209 2.08 2.74 19.48
CA PRO A 209 2.23 1.57 18.63
C PRO A 209 1.33 0.41 19.11
N LEU A 210 0.73 -0.30 18.17
CA LEU A 210 -0.10 -1.50 18.39
C LEU A 210 0.79 -2.75 18.36
N THR A 211 1.68 -2.89 19.32
CA THR A 211 2.76 -3.88 19.30
C THR A 211 2.29 -5.33 19.21
N ALA A 212 1.09 -5.66 19.69
CA ALA A 212 0.54 -7.02 19.62
C ALA A 212 0.18 -7.44 18.17
N MET A 213 0.05 -6.50 17.24
CA MET A 213 -0.16 -6.77 15.81
C MET A 213 1.13 -7.23 15.10
N GLY A 214 2.24 -7.30 15.82
CA GLY A 214 3.52 -7.74 15.30
C GLY A 214 4.47 -6.59 14.99
N ARG A 215 5.73 -6.95 14.70
CA ARG A 215 6.78 -6.03 14.26
C ARG A 215 7.44 -6.59 13.00
N PHE A 216 7.07 -6.03 11.87
CA PHE A 216 7.56 -6.39 10.53
C PHE A 216 7.36 -5.20 9.57
N GLN A 217 7.71 -5.36 8.30
CA GLN A 217 7.44 -4.37 7.26
C GLN A 217 5.93 -4.37 6.94
N HIS A 218 5.14 -3.70 7.82
CA HIS A 218 3.70 -3.58 7.61
C HIS A 218 3.42 -2.73 6.38
N GLU A 219 2.70 -3.29 5.43
CA GLU A 219 2.24 -2.56 4.26
C GLU A 219 0.82 -2.04 4.47
N ALA A 220 -0.16 -2.92 4.54
CA ALA A 220 -1.56 -2.55 4.68
C ALA A 220 -2.32 -3.46 5.64
N VAL A 221 -3.50 -2.98 6.06
CA VAL A 221 -4.42 -3.76 6.89
C VAL A 221 -5.85 -3.66 6.39
N ALA A 222 -6.65 -4.72 6.63
CA ALA A 222 -8.09 -4.72 6.40
C ALA A 222 -8.82 -5.33 7.59
N ILE A 223 -9.89 -4.66 8.06
CA ILE A 223 -10.67 -5.15 9.21
C ILE A 223 -12.00 -5.74 8.69
N ASP A 224 -12.28 -6.95 9.13
CA ASP A 224 -13.60 -7.56 8.98
C ASP A 224 -14.60 -6.82 9.92
N PRO A 225 -15.60 -6.12 9.38
CA PRO A 225 -16.52 -5.33 10.19
C PRO A 225 -17.51 -6.19 11.00
N GLU A 226 -17.59 -7.49 10.75
CA GLU A 226 -18.46 -8.42 11.49
C GLU A 226 -17.73 -9.10 12.65
N SER A 227 -16.51 -9.57 12.42
CA SER A 227 -15.73 -10.28 13.43
C SER A 227 -14.72 -9.40 14.17
N GLY A 228 -14.29 -8.28 13.60
CA GLY A 228 -13.22 -7.44 14.12
C GLY A 228 -11.82 -8.00 13.91
N ILE A 229 -11.68 -9.10 13.17
CA ILE A 229 -10.36 -9.65 12.79
C ILE A 229 -9.67 -8.65 11.86
N VAL A 230 -8.39 -8.40 12.11
CA VAL A 230 -7.54 -7.57 11.26
C VAL A 230 -6.67 -8.47 10.39
N TYR A 231 -6.66 -8.25 9.10
CA TYR A 231 -5.77 -8.90 8.14
C TYR A 231 -4.65 -7.95 7.76
N GLU A 232 -3.42 -8.45 7.62
CA GLU A 232 -2.22 -7.63 7.47
C GLU A 232 -1.31 -8.18 6.39
N THR A 233 -0.66 -7.30 5.62
CA THR A 233 0.31 -7.65 4.59
C THR A 233 1.73 -7.25 5.03
N GLU A 234 2.72 -8.10 4.71
CA GLU A 234 4.15 -7.85 4.93
C GLU A 234 4.85 -7.69 3.58
N ASP A 235 5.39 -6.51 3.28
CA ASP A 235 6.23 -6.32 2.11
C ASP A 235 7.65 -6.87 2.36
N ALA A 236 8.05 -7.85 1.58
CA ALA A 236 9.41 -8.37 1.61
C ALA A 236 9.86 -8.81 0.20
N PHE A 237 11.03 -8.31 -0.19
CA PHE A 237 11.63 -8.54 -1.52
C PHE A 237 12.49 -9.79 -1.57
N GLU A 238 13.06 -10.21 -0.45
CA GLU A 238 14.04 -11.30 -0.39
C GLU A 238 13.42 -12.56 0.20
N LYS A 239 13.90 -13.71 -0.27
CA LYS A 239 13.47 -15.01 0.26
C LYS A 239 13.96 -15.23 1.69
N PRO A 240 13.11 -15.85 2.55
CA PRO A 240 11.70 -16.10 2.29
C PRO A 240 10.92 -14.78 2.25
N PHE A 241 9.97 -14.70 1.31
CA PHE A 241 9.14 -13.53 1.10
C PHE A 241 8.20 -13.26 2.28
N GLY A 242 7.45 -12.14 2.21
CA GLY A 242 6.49 -11.72 3.23
C GLY A 242 5.37 -12.73 3.46
N LEU A 243 4.64 -12.50 4.53
CA LEU A 243 3.52 -13.32 4.95
C LEU A 243 2.22 -12.49 4.97
N PHE A 244 1.10 -13.18 4.73
CA PHE A 244 -0.22 -12.63 4.96
C PHE A 244 -0.70 -13.09 6.34
N TYR A 245 -1.06 -12.13 7.19
CA TYR A 245 -1.41 -12.39 8.58
C TYR A 245 -2.89 -12.13 8.86
N ARG A 246 -3.34 -12.66 10.02
CA ARG A 246 -4.52 -12.16 10.72
C ARG A 246 -4.20 -11.91 12.20
N PHE A 247 -4.70 -10.82 12.70
CA PHE A 247 -4.68 -10.49 14.13
C PHE A 247 -6.07 -10.69 14.72
N LEU A 248 -6.14 -11.40 15.83
CA LEU A 248 -7.35 -11.71 16.59
C LEU A 248 -7.38 -10.80 17.83
N PRO A 249 -8.05 -9.64 17.81
CA PRO A 249 -8.05 -8.72 18.93
C PRO A 249 -8.71 -9.29 20.18
N GLU A 250 -8.19 -8.99 21.37
CA GLU A 250 -8.88 -9.31 22.63
C GLU A 250 -10.22 -8.57 22.78
N LYS A 251 -10.34 -7.39 22.17
CA LYS A 251 -11.56 -6.56 22.14
C LYS A 251 -11.98 -6.27 20.71
N PRO A 252 -12.48 -7.27 19.97
CA PRO A 252 -12.92 -7.06 18.60
C PRO A 252 -14.06 -6.04 18.57
N LEU A 253 -14.02 -5.14 17.57
CA LEU A 253 -15.02 -4.08 17.37
C LEU A 253 -15.25 -3.18 18.60
N GLY A 254 -14.27 -3.07 19.49
CA GLY A 254 -14.39 -2.31 20.75
C GLY A 254 -14.30 -0.79 20.57
N GLY A 255 -14.12 -0.30 19.33
CA GLY A 255 -14.00 1.13 19.04
C GLY A 255 -12.57 1.68 19.20
N THR A 256 -12.43 3.00 19.12
CA THR A 256 -11.14 3.70 19.17
C THR A 256 -10.32 3.27 20.40
N GLY A 257 -9.08 2.85 20.17
CA GLY A 257 -8.14 2.39 21.21
C GLY A 257 -8.33 0.95 21.65
N SER A 258 -9.34 0.22 21.17
CA SER A 258 -9.59 -1.17 21.61
C SER A 258 -8.48 -2.14 21.23
N LEU A 259 -7.79 -1.92 20.10
CA LEU A 259 -6.68 -2.77 19.65
C LEU A 259 -5.46 -2.74 20.58
N ARG A 260 -5.35 -1.75 21.45
CA ARG A 260 -4.31 -1.67 22.50
C ARG A 260 -4.45 -2.74 23.56
N ALA A 261 -5.61 -3.39 23.66
CA ALA A 261 -5.80 -4.49 24.60
C ALA A 261 -4.94 -5.71 24.26
N GLY A 262 -4.43 -5.78 23.03
CA GLY A 262 -3.66 -6.91 22.53
C GLY A 262 -4.50 -7.92 21.77
N GLY A 263 -3.92 -9.08 21.51
CA GLY A 263 -4.52 -10.13 20.73
C GLY A 263 -3.51 -11.21 20.33
N ALA A 264 -3.88 -12.08 19.41
CA ALA A 264 -3.04 -13.12 18.86
C ALA A 264 -2.81 -12.90 17.36
N LEU A 265 -1.55 -13.00 16.93
CA LEU A 265 -1.14 -12.90 15.51
C LEU A 265 -0.94 -14.30 14.93
N GLU A 266 -1.49 -14.54 13.75
CA GLU A 266 -1.36 -15.81 13.03
C GLU A 266 -1.00 -15.54 11.55
N ALA A 267 -0.15 -16.40 10.98
CA ALA A 267 0.25 -16.36 9.59
C ALA A 267 -0.57 -17.34 8.73
N MET A 268 -0.85 -16.96 7.49
CA MET A 268 -1.61 -17.78 6.54
C MET A 268 -0.83 -19.03 6.10
N ARG A 269 -1.56 -20.14 5.99
CA ARG A 269 -1.09 -21.37 5.35
C ARG A 269 -2.10 -21.86 4.34
N VAL A 270 -1.64 -22.06 3.10
CA VAL A 270 -2.37 -22.77 2.04
C VAL A 270 -1.70 -24.13 1.88
N PRO A 271 -2.36 -25.25 2.28
CA PRO A 271 -1.76 -26.57 2.23
C PRO A 271 -1.26 -26.92 0.81
N GLY A 272 0.02 -27.27 0.70
CA GLY A 272 0.66 -27.64 -0.57
C GLY A 272 1.16 -26.46 -1.41
N VAL A 273 0.98 -25.21 -0.94
CA VAL A 273 1.44 -24.00 -1.62
C VAL A 273 2.41 -23.25 -0.69
N PRO A 274 3.70 -23.44 -0.82
CA PRO A 274 4.69 -22.72 0.01
C PRO A 274 4.88 -21.25 -0.40
N ASP A 275 4.57 -20.91 -1.65
CA ASP A 275 4.75 -19.56 -2.21
C ASP A 275 3.63 -19.26 -3.22
N LEU A 276 2.83 -18.20 -2.97
CA LEU A 276 1.73 -17.79 -3.84
C LEU A 276 2.20 -17.33 -5.23
N SER A 277 3.44 -16.82 -5.35
CA SER A 277 3.98 -16.39 -6.64
C SER A 277 4.09 -17.51 -7.68
N SER A 278 4.09 -18.77 -7.22
CA SER A 278 4.07 -19.94 -8.12
C SER A 278 2.74 -20.15 -8.85
N ILE A 279 1.67 -19.47 -8.40
CA ILE A 279 0.32 -19.65 -8.94
C ILE A 279 0.06 -18.55 -9.98
N GLN A 280 -0.13 -18.93 -11.23
CA GLN A 280 -0.28 -17.98 -12.35
C GLN A 280 -1.63 -18.09 -13.07
N GLU A 281 -2.48 -19.03 -12.69
CA GLU A 281 -3.77 -19.24 -13.32
C GLU A 281 -4.85 -18.38 -12.63
N THR A 282 -5.33 -17.35 -13.30
CA THR A 282 -6.50 -16.57 -12.85
C THR A 282 -7.69 -17.51 -12.60
N GLY A 283 -8.32 -17.37 -11.42
CA GLY A 283 -9.39 -18.26 -10.97
C GLY A 283 -8.91 -19.46 -10.16
N ALA A 284 -7.59 -19.67 -10.01
CA ALA A 284 -7.05 -20.69 -9.10
C ALA A 284 -7.63 -20.51 -7.69
N ARG A 285 -8.04 -21.63 -7.08
CA ARG A 285 -8.83 -21.62 -5.84
C ARG A 285 -8.36 -22.67 -4.85
N PHE A 286 -8.25 -22.25 -3.58
CA PHE A 286 -7.83 -23.07 -2.46
C PHE A 286 -8.87 -22.99 -1.33
N ASP A 287 -9.54 -24.10 -1.03
CA ASP A 287 -10.70 -24.17 -0.11
C ASP A 287 -10.34 -24.53 1.34
N ARG A 288 -9.07 -24.57 1.72
CA ARG A 288 -8.63 -25.00 3.06
C ARG A 288 -7.52 -24.13 3.62
N VAL A 289 -7.71 -22.83 3.56
CA VAL A 289 -6.78 -21.91 4.22
C VAL A 289 -6.75 -22.19 5.72
N GLU A 290 -5.56 -22.34 6.26
CA GLU A 290 -5.27 -22.52 7.68
C GLU A 290 -4.51 -21.31 8.22
N TRP A 291 -4.47 -21.19 9.52
CA TRP A 291 -3.76 -20.13 10.22
C TRP A 291 -2.84 -20.74 11.26
N VAL A 292 -1.61 -20.25 11.33
CA VAL A 292 -0.56 -20.77 12.21
C VAL A 292 -0.13 -19.65 13.14
N PRO A 293 -0.16 -19.86 14.47
CA PRO A 293 0.29 -18.86 15.42
C PRO A 293 1.72 -18.41 15.14
N VAL A 294 1.96 -17.08 15.20
CA VAL A 294 3.29 -16.50 15.06
C VAL A 294 4.05 -16.77 16.38
N PRO A 295 5.24 -17.38 16.33
CA PRO A 295 5.98 -17.76 17.54
C PRO A 295 6.42 -16.57 18.38
N ASP A 296 6.97 -15.52 17.74
CA ASP A 296 7.39 -14.26 18.37
C ASP A 296 6.89 -13.07 17.53
N PRO A 297 5.71 -12.52 17.83
CA PRO A 297 5.16 -11.37 17.12
C PRO A 297 6.02 -10.10 17.21
N GLN A 298 6.85 -9.96 18.26
CA GLN A 298 7.73 -8.79 18.42
C GLN A 298 9.02 -8.91 17.61
N ALA A 299 9.24 -10.04 16.94
CA ALA A 299 10.47 -10.29 16.19
C ALA A 299 11.73 -9.94 17.02
N SER A 300 11.75 -10.37 18.29
CA SER A 300 12.75 -9.94 19.27
C SER A 300 14.19 -10.22 18.82
N ALA A 301 14.39 -11.36 18.14
CA ALA A 301 15.69 -11.81 17.63
C ALA A 301 15.68 -12.01 16.11
N THR A 302 14.56 -12.44 15.52
CA THR A 302 14.44 -12.89 14.14
C THR A 302 13.20 -12.31 13.52
N PRO A 303 13.27 -11.72 12.29
CA PRO A 303 12.10 -11.29 11.53
C PRO A 303 11.02 -12.39 11.47
N ILE A 304 9.74 -12.00 11.53
CA ILE A 304 8.64 -13.00 11.64
C ILE A 304 8.70 -14.01 10.49
N ARG A 305 8.87 -13.55 9.26
CA ARG A 305 8.95 -14.42 8.07
C ARG A 305 10.08 -15.45 8.09
N LEU A 306 11.09 -15.27 8.96
CA LEU A 306 12.24 -16.16 9.12
C LEU A 306 12.13 -17.11 10.33
N GLN A 307 11.04 -17.02 11.11
CA GLN A 307 10.84 -17.86 12.29
C GLN A 307 10.42 -19.28 11.93
N ASP A 308 10.62 -20.20 12.85
CA ASP A 308 10.20 -21.61 12.66
C ASP A 308 8.72 -21.78 13.02
N PHE A 309 7.89 -21.94 12.01
CA PHE A 309 6.46 -22.22 12.14
C PHE A 309 6.14 -23.71 12.30
N GLY A 310 7.16 -24.53 12.60
CA GLY A 310 7.02 -25.97 12.77
C GLY A 310 6.81 -26.75 11.46
N PRO A 311 6.49 -28.04 11.55
CA PRO A 311 6.53 -28.96 10.39
C PRO A 311 5.47 -28.67 9.33
N LYS A 312 4.44 -27.88 9.64
CA LYS A 312 3.43 -27.49 8.65
C LYS A 312 3.89 -26.30 7.79
N GLY A 313 4.76 -25.43 8.33
CA GLY A 313 5.18 -24.19 7.69
C GLY A 313 4.04 -23.22 7.48
N VAL A 314 4.31 -22.18 6.70
CA VAL A 314 3.39 -21.10 6.29
C VAL A 314 3.47 -20.91 4.77
N THR A 315 2.60 -20.08 4.22
CA THR A 315 2.63 -19.72 2.80
C THR A 315 3.18 -18.31 2.65
N HIS A 316 4.27 -18.15 1.89
CA HIS A 316 4.88 -16.89 1.56
C HIS A 316 4.22 -16.26 0.33
N ALA A 317 4.38 -14.95 0.17
CA ALA A 317 4.03 -14.24 -1.04
C ALA A 317 4.99 -13.07 -1.23
N GLN A 318 5.45 -12.88 -2.46
CA GLN A 318 6.41 -11.84 -2.77
C GLN A 318 5.75 -10.46 -2.73
N LYS A 319 6.38 -9.52 -2.04
CA LYS A 319 6.03 -8.10 -2.06
C LYS A 319 4.52 -7.91 -1.90
N LEU A 320 4.00 -8.27 -0.72
CA LEU A 320 2.60 -8.05 -0.38
C LEU A 320 2.35 -6.57 -0.10
N GLU A 321 1.45 -5.98 -0.85
CA GLU A 321 1.10 -4.57 -0.84
C GLU A 321 -0.30 -4.32 -0.26
N GLY A 322 -1.08 -3.48 -0.92
CA GLY A 322 -2.40 -3.06 -0.47
C GLY A 322 -3.32 -4.19 -0.02
N CYS A 323 -4.09 -3.91 1.01
CA CYS A 323 -5.08 -4.83 1.57
C CYS A 323 -6.39 -4.08 1.84
N TYR A 324 -7.54 -4.65 1.44
CA TYR A 324 -8.82 -3.99 1.60
C TYR A 324 -9.97 -4.96 1.86
N TRP A 325 -10.87 -4.59 2.78
CA TRP A 325 -12.10 -5.34 3.02
C TRP A 325 -13.18 -4.97 2.02
N GLY A 326 -13.72 -5.96 1.32
CA GLY A 326 -14.77 -5.76 0.32
C GLY A 326 -15.89 -6.78 0.38
N GLY A 327 -17.10 -6.35 0.72
CA GLY A 327 -18.24 -7.25 0.87
C GLY A 327 -18.07 -8.21 2.04
N SER A 328 -17.72 -9.46 1.79
CA SER A 328 -17.46 -10.50 2.79
C SER A 328 -16.06 -11.12 2.62
N SER A 329 -15.14 -10.38 2.07
CA SER A 329 -13.82 -10.87 1.66
C SER A 329 -12.75 -9.84 1.91
N VAL A 330 -11.52 -10.30 2.08
CA VAL A 330 -10.31 -9.48 2.02
C VAL A 330 -9.70 -9.62 0.63
N TYR A 331 -9.37 -8.50 0.02
CA TYR A 331 -8.53 -8.42 -1.17
C TYR A 331 -7.14 -7.96 -0.75
N PHE A 332 -6.11 -8.61 -1.29
CA PHE A 332 -4.73 -8.18 -1.07
C PHE A 332 -3.91 -8.33 -2.35
N VAL A 333 -2.87 -7.54 -2.45
CA VAL A 333 -1.97 -7.46 -3.60
C VAL A 333 -0.67 -8.18 -3.30
N SER A 334 -0.13 -8.91 -4.28
CA SER A 334 1.26 -9.34 -4.35
C SER A 334 1.86 -8.70 -5.61
N SER A 335 2.67 -7.64 -5.39
CA SER A 335 3.03 -6.71 -6.46
C SER A 335 4.04 -7.27 -7.44
N TYR A 336 4.92 -8.15 -7.00
CA TYR A 336 6.10 -8.51 -7.78
C TYR A 336 6.46 -9.97 -7.62
N ALA A 337 6.65 -10.67 -8.72
CA ALA A 337 6.98 -12.10 -8.66
C ALA A 337 7.75 -12.53 -9.90
N ARG A 338 8.91 -11.90 -10.16
CA ARG A 338 9.79 -12.27 -11.28
C ARG A 338 10.78 -13.35 -10.85
N SER A 339 10.95 -14.39 -11.68
CA SER A 339 11.89 -15.49 -11.42
C SER A 339 13.33 -15.01 -11.27
N ALA A 340 13.73 -13.92 -11.93
CA ALA A 340 15.04 -13.31 -11.80
C ALA A 340 15.37 -12.82 -10.38
N GLU A 341 14.34 -12.56 -9.56
CA GLU A 341 14.47 -12.13 -8.16
C GLU A 341 14.24 -13.27 -7.18
N GLY A 342 14.19 -14.48 -7.70
CA GLY A 342 14.07 -15.68 -6.92
C GLY A 342 12.64 -16.09 -6.59
N SER A 343 11.60 -15.43 -7.13
CA SER A 343 10.22 -15.90 -7.02
C SER A 343 10.03 -17.25 -7.71
N ALA A 344 8.95 -17.95 -7.37
CA ALA A 344 8.60 -19.23 -7.98
C ALA A 344 7.86 -19.08 -9.32
N GLY A 345 7.41 -17.87 -9.67
CA GLY A 345 6.66 -17.55 -10.88
C GLY A 345 7.09 -16.27 -11.56
N ASP A 346 6.72 -16.11 -12.81
CA ASP A 346 6.99 -14.93 -13.65
C ASP A 346 5.69 -14.21 -13.94
N HIS A 347 5.39 -13.17 -13.17
CA HIS A 347 4.27 -12.25 -13.41
C HIS A 347 4.62 -10.85 -12.86
N PHE A 348 3.79 -9.86 -13.20
CA PHE A 348 3.99 -8.46 -12.85
C PHE A 348 3.09 -8.00 -11.70
N GLY A 349 2.48 -8.93 -11.02
CA GLY A 349 1.66 -8.73 -9.85
C GLY A 349 0.38 -9.53 -9.87
N GLN A 350 -0.23 -9.66 -8.71
CA GLN A 350 -1.43 -10.47 -8.48
C GLN A 350 -2.39 -9.74 -7.54
N VAL A 351 -3.70 -9.96 -7.73
CA VAL A 351 -4.71 -9.63 -6.72
C VAL A 351 -5.36 -10.92 -6.23
N TRP A 352 -5.31 -11.13 -4.94
CA TRP A 352 -5.89 -12.26 -4.25
C TRP A 352 -7.15 -11.84 -3.49
N ARG A 353 -8.11 -12.78 -3.34
CA ARG A 353 -9.30 -12.63 -2.52
C ARG A 353 -9.39 -13.78 -1.52
N TYR A 354 -9.42 -13.44 -0.24
CA TYR A 354 -9.68 -14.38 0.83
C TYR A 354 -11.10 -14.21 1.38
N GLU A 355 -11.87 -15.31 1.41
CA GLU A 355 -13.24 -15.41 1.94
C GLU A 355 -13.20 -16.11 3.31
N PRO A 356 -13.21 -15.38 4.44
CA PRO A 356 -13.04 -15.97 5.78
C PRO A 356 -14.07 -17.04 6.12
N GLY A 357 -15.36 -16.76 5.86
CA GLY A 357 -16.48 -17.67 6.13
C GLY A 357 -16.39 -19.01 5.38
N ARG A 358 -15.63 -19.05 4.29
CA ARG A 358 -15.38 -20.26 3.48
C ARG A 358 -13.98 -20.82 3.63
N ARG A 359 -13.10 -20.11 4.31
CA ARG A 359 -11.66 -20.37 4.38
C ARG A 359 -11.05 -20.58 2.99
N ARG A 360 -11.44 -19.72 2.05
CA ARG A 360 -11.12 -19.85 0.63
C ARG A 360 -10.24 -18.72 0.17
N LEU A 361 -9.15 -19.04 -0.52
CA LEU A 361 -8.31 -18.10 -1.25
C LEU A 361 -8.52 -18.29 -2.75
N THR A 362 -8.66 -17.18 -3.49
CA THR A 362 -8.83 -17.20 -4.96
C THR A 362 -7.92 -16.15 -5.59
N LEU A 363 -7.18 -16.52 -6.62
CA LEU A 363 -6.44 -15.60 -7.47
C LEU A 363 -7.41 -14.90 -8.41
N VAL A 364 -7.59 -13.59 -8.22
CA VAL A 364 -8.59 -12.79 -8.96
C VAL A 364 -8.02 -12.32 -10.28
N ILE A 365 -6.77 -11.82 -10.26
CA ILE A 365 -6.08 -11.25 -11.43
C ILE A 365 -4.59 -11.57 -11.34
N VAL A 366 -3.99 -11.82 -12.50
CA VAL A 366 -2.55 -11.79 -12.74
C VAL A 366 -2.28 -10.66 -13.72
N PHE A 367 -1.41 -9.75 -13.35
CA PHE A 367 -0.98 -8.65 -14.22
C PHE A 367 0.18 -9.09 -15.11
N GLY A 368 0.20 -8.54 -16.34
CA GLY A 368 1.31 -8.66 -17.27
C GLY A 368 2.08 -7.33 -17.39
N PRO A 369 3.13 -7.29 -18.25
CA PRO A 369 3.90 -6.06 -18.47
C PRO A 369 3.03 -5.00 -19.13
N ASP A 370 3.32 -3.74 -18.83
CA ASP A 370 2.76 -2.58 -19.54
C ASP A 370 3.32 -2.52 -20.97
N THR A 371 2.75 -3.32 -21.85
CA THR A 371 3.11 -3.37 -23.27
C THR A 371 2.31 -2.40 -24.13
N ASP A 372 1.19 -1.88 -23.60
CA ASP A 372 0.30 -0.92 -24.25
C ASP A 372 -0.30 0.01 -23.20
N ILE A 373 -0.11 1.30 -23.38
CA ILE A 373 -0.73 2.36 -22.54
C ILE A 373 -2.26 2.24 -22.42
N GLN A 374 -2.92 1.51 -23.33
CA GLN A 374 -4.36 1.23 -23.30
C GLN A 374 -4.70 -0.01 -22.47
N LEU A 375 -3.72 -0.84 -22.12
CA LEU A 375 -3.84 -2.05 -21.35
C LEU A 375 -2.74 -2.12 -20.27
N PRO A 376 -2.69 -1.12 -19.38
CA PRO A 376 -1.70 -1.07 -18.31
C PRO A 376 -1.89 -2.23 -17.34
N GLY A 377 -0.87 -2.57 -16.58
CA GLY A 377 -0.97 -3.55 -15.52
C GLY A 377 0.35 -4.15 -15.10
N GLU A 378 1.15 -3.37 -14.40
CA GLU A 378 2.41 -3.82 -13.84
C GLU A 378 2.53 -3.30 -12.40
N SER A 379 3.07 -4.13 -11.50
CA SER A 379 3.33 -3.76 -10.11
C SER A 379 2.12 -3.09 -9.41
N PRO A 380 0.98 -3.78 -9.26
CA PRO A 380 -0.13 -3.26 -8.48
C PRO A 380 0.30 -3.05 -7.03
N ASP A 381 -0.18 -1.96 -6.42
CA ASP A 381 0.16 -1.56 -5.07
C ASP A 381 -1.11 -1.33 -4.23
N ASN A 382 -1.45 -0.10 -3.90
CA ASN A 382 -2.62 0.17 -3.08
C ASN A 382 -3.93 -0.22 -3.77
N ILE A 383 -4.90 -0.69 -3.00
CA ILE A 383 -6.18 -1.21 -3.50
C ILE A 383 -7.35 -0.67 -2.66
N CYS A 384 -8.48 -0.37 -3.30
CA CYS A 384 -9.76 -0.15 -2.61
C CYS A 384 -10.95 -0.65 -3.42
N LEU A 385 -12.14 -0.70 -2.79
CA LEU A 385 -13.40 -0.91 -3.53
C LEU A 385 -13.76 0.33 -4.35
N ALA A 386 -14.11 0.10 -5.61
CA ALA A 386 -14.71 1.12 -6.45
C ALA A 386 -16.15 1.44 -6.03
N SER A 387 -16.59 2.68 -6.23
CA SER A 387 -17.95 3.15 -5.90
C SER A 387 -19.06 2.27 -6.51
N GLY A 388 -18.89 1.79 -7.74
CA GLY A 388 -19.83 0.91 -8.43
C GLY A 388 -19.67 -0.59 -8.14
N GLY A 389 -18.74 -0.95 -7.26
CA GLY A 389 -18.33 -2.33 -6.97
C GLY A 389 -17.36 -2.87 -8.04
N GLY A 390 -16.31 -3.46 -7.62
CA GLY A 390 -15.09 -3.74 -8.35
C GLY A 390 -13.94 -3.15 -7.54
N LEU A 391 -12.77 -3.03 -8.12
CA LEU A 391 -11.58 -2.55 -7.42
C LEU A 391 -11.00 -1.33 -8.15
N MET A 392 -10.35 -0.45 -7.39
CA MET A 392 -9.36 0.50 -7.89
C MET A 392 -8.00 0.09 -7.34
N VAL A 393 -6.98 0.13 -8.20
CA VAL A 393 -5.62 -0.31 -7.88
C VAL A 393 -4.66 0.78 -8.35
N CYS A 394 -3.75 1.20 -7.50
CA CYS A 394 -2.62 2.04 -7.87
C CYS A 394 -1.52 1.18 -8.49
N GLU A 395 -0.75 1.75 -9.40
CA GLU A 395 0.39 1.12 -10.05
C GLU A 395 1.69 1.76 -9.56
N ASP A 396 2.69 0.91 -9.21
CA ASP A 396 4.06 1.29 -8.86
C ASP A 396 5.05 0.53 -9.76
N GLY A 397 4.85 0.60 -11.08
CA GLY A 397 5.69 -0.06 -12.06
C GLY A 397 6.76 0.85 -12.67
N GLY A 398 7.41 0.34 -13.72
CA GLY A 398 8.26 1.15 -14.60
C GLY A 398 7.43 1.76 -15.73
N GLY A 399 7.76 2.96 -16.19
CA GLY A 399 7.07 3.58 -17.33
C GLY A 399 5.86 4.44 -16.92
N ALA A 400 4.77 4.33 -17.67
CA ALA A 400 3.57 5.13 -17.39
C ALA A 400 2.84 4.61 -16.15
N GLN A 401 2.43 5.51 -15.26
CA GLN A 401 1.76 5.17 -14.01
C GLN A 401 0.24 5.37 -14.12
N HIS A 402 -0.54 4.39 -13.67
CA HIS A 402 -1.99 4.43 -13.76
C HIS A 402 -2.69 4.17 -12.42
N VAL A 403 -3.90 4.68 -12.32
CA VAL A 403 -4.93 4.10 -11.45
C VAL A 403 -5.76 3.17 -12.33
N LEU A 404 -5.81 1.90 -11.97
CA LEU A 404 -6.53 0.88 -12.71
C LEU A 404 -7.89 0.60 -12.06
N GLY A 405 -8.93 0.50 -12.87
CA GLY A 405 -10.20 -0.05 -12.43
C GLY A 405 -10.30 -1.53 -12.78
N VAL A 406 -10.87 -2.33 -11.89
CA VAL A 406 -11.13 -3.75 -12.12
C VAL A 406 -12.62 -3.99 -11.94
N THR A 407 -13.28 -4.46 -12.99
CA THR A 407 -14.72 -4.79 -12.92
C THR A 407 -14.96 -6.02 -12.04
N ARG A 408 -16.21 -6.24 -11.61
CA ARG A 408 -16.62 -7.47 -10.89
C ARG A 408 -16.37 -8.75 -11.68
N ARG A 409 -16.09 -8.65 -12.98
CA ARG A 409 -15.76 -9.76 -13.89
C ARG A 409 -14.27 -9.98 -14.05
N GLY A 410 -13.43 -9.14 -13.40
CA GLY A 410 -11.98 -9.20 -13.52
C GLY A 410 -11.41 -8.48 -14.75
N GLU A 411 -12.24 -7.69 -15.48
CA GLU A 411 -11.76 -6.90 -16.61
C GLU A 411 -11.05 -5.64 -16.08
N VAL A 412 -9.83 -5.40 -16.52
CA VAL A 412 -9.00 -4.23 -16.15
C VAL A 412 -9.20 -3.10 -17.15
N TYR A 413 -9.24 -1.86 -16.66
CA TYR A 413 -9.32 -0.66 -17.49
C TYR A 413 -8.57 0.51 -16.84
N PRO A 414 -7.97 1.43 -17.63
CA PRO A 414 -7.33 2.61 -17.08
C PRO A 414 -8.40 3.61 -16.60
N MET A 415 -8.24 4.07 -15.33
CA MET A 415 -9.09 5.11 -14.73
C MET A 415 -8.39 6.47 -14.72
N ALA A 416 -7.09 6.49 -14.50
CA ALA A 416 -6.28 7.70 -14.53
C ALA A 416 -4.86 7.36 -14.99
N ARG A 417 -4.16 8.36 -15.59
CA ARG A 417 -2.74 8.26 -15.90
C ARG A 417 -2.01 9.48 -15.36
N GLY A 418 -0.92 9.25 -14.63
CA GLY A 418 -0.05 10.29 -14.12
C GLY A 418 0.75 10.98 -15.24
N ARG A 419 0.86 12.32 -15.14
CA ARG A 419 1.62 13.13 -16.08
C ARG A 419 2.73 13.93 -15.40
N GLN A 420 2.93 13.74 -14.10
CA GLN A 420 3.98 14.41 -13.35
C GLN A 420 5.32 13.71 -13.62
N ASN A 421 6.14 14.31 -14.51
CA ASN A 421 7.49 13.83 -14.79
C ASN A 421 8.42 14.22 -13.63
N ILE A 422 9.08 13.25 -13.02
CA ILE A 422 10.05 13.39 -11.94
C ILE A 422 11.49 13.08 -12.39
N GLY A 423 11.65 12.60 -13.62
CA GLY A 423 12.91 12.42 -14.30
C GLY A 423 13.33 13.65 -15.12
N THR A 424 14.08 13.43 -16.18
CA THR A 424 14.49 14.47 -17.13
C THR A 424 13.57 14.50 -18.36
N ALA A 425 13.79 15.46 -19.26
CA ALA A 425 13.06 15.49 -20.54
C ALA A 425 13.51 14.37 -21.48
N GLU A 426 14.78 13.97 -21.39
CA GLU A 426 15.40 12.92 -22.20
C GLU A 426 15.09 11.51 -21.65
N GLU A 427 14.99 11.39 -20.32
CA GLU A 427 14.66 10.16 -19.61
C GLU A 427 13.48 10.45 -18.64
N PRO A 428 12.26 10.45 -19.13
CA PRO A 428 11.10 10.74 -18.30
C PRO A 428 10.81 9.58 -17.33
N GLU A 429 10.63 9.93 -16.09
CA GLU A 429 10.11 9.06 -15.03
C GLU A 429 8.80 9.66 -14.52
N TRP A 430 7.81 8.83 -14.26
CA TRP A 430 6.50 9.28 -13.82
C TRP A 430 6.32 8.98 -12.33
N GLY A 431 5.78 9.94 -11.61
CA GLY A 431 5.44 9.74 -10.19
C GLY A 431 4.38 8.65 -10.04
N GLU A 432 4.68 7.67 -9.20
CA GLU A 432 3.76 6.57 -8.88
C GLU A 432 2.47 7.07 -8.24
N PHE A 433 1.41 6.29 -8.36
CA PHE A 433 0.17 6.52 -7.63
C PHE A 433 0.14 5.75 -6.31
N ALA A 434 -0.44 6.38 -5.28
CA ALA A 434 -0.65 5.76 -3.99
C ALA A 434 -2.00 6.18 -3.37
N GLY A 435 -2.47 5.42 -2.38
CA GLY A 435 -3.54 5.79 -1.48
C GLY A 435 -4.91 5.99 -2.12
N VAL A 436 -5.24 5.28 -3.20
CA VAL A 436 -6.56 5.39 -3.82
C VAL A 436 -7.67 5.05 -2.82
N THR A 437 -8.65 5.94 -2.67
CA THR A 437 -9.81 5.76 -1.79
C THR A 437 -11.01 6.58 -2.27
N PHE A 438 -12.22 6.27 -1.77
CA PHE A 438 -13.42 7.02 -2.10
C PHE A 438 -13.96 7.79 -0.89
N SER A 439 -14.61 8.93 -1.18
CA SER A 439 -15.42 9.62 -0.18
C SER A 439 -16.51 8.69 0.37
N PRO A 440 -16.98 8.91 1.62
CA PRO A 440 -18.00 8.03 2.25
C PRO A 440 -19.34 7.95 1.52
N ASP A 441 -19.60 8.83 0.55
CA ASP A 441 -20.76 8.80 -0.34
C ASP A 441 -20.46 8.20 -1.72
N GLY A 442 -19.20 7.83 -1.98
CA GLY A 442 -18.75 7.26 -3.26
C GLY A 442 -18.65 8.27 -4.41
N GLY A 443 -18.90 9.55 -4.18
CA GLY A 443 -18.97 10.58 -5.23
C GLY A 443 -17.62 11.17 -5.65
N THR A 444 -16.58 10.96 -4.87
CA THR A 444 -15.23 11.47 -5.14
C THR A 444 -14.19 10.40 -4.87
N MET A 445 -13.31 10.15 -5.83
CA MET A 445 -12.11 9.36 -5.62
C MET A 445 -10.97 10.29 -5.21
N PHE A 446 -10.24 9.92 -4.17
CA PHE A 446 -8.99 10.57 -3.79
C PHE A 446 -7.83 9.66 -4.19
N VAL A 447 -6.74 10.27 -4.64
CA VAL A 447 -5.51 9.56 -4.99
C VAL A 447 -4.31 10.47 -4.83
N ASN A 448 -3.17 9.92 -4.48
CA ASN A 448 -1.89 10.62 -4.39
C ASN A 448 -1.01 10.30 -5.60
N CYS A 449 -0.25 11.29 -6.05
CA CYS A 449 1.03 11.07 -6.68
C CYS A 449 2.07 11.13 -5.56
N TYR A 450 2.79 10.02 -5.34
CA TYR A 450 3.74 9.88 -4.25
C TYR A 450 4.87 10.92 -4.32
N THR A 451 5.48 11.05 -5.50
CA THR A 451 6.50 12.06 -5.81
C THR A 451 6.14 12.77 -7.14
N PRO A 452 6.08 14.10 -7.15
CA PRO A 452 6.13 15.05 -6.01
C PRO A 452 4.81 15.01 -5.26
N GLY A 453 4.84 14.90 -3.93
CA GLY A 453 3.66 14.68 -3.10
C GLY A 453 2.47 15.57 -3.49
N THR A 454 1.49 15.00 -4.19
CA THR A 454 0.30 15.72 -4.66
C THR A 454 -0.95 14.88 -4.40
N THR A 455 -1.92 15.46 -3.69
CA THR A 455 -3.21 14.80 -3.43
C THR A 455 -4.29 15.34 -4.36
N PHE A 456 -4.95 14.45 -5.09
CA PHE A 456 -6.03 14.76 -6.02
C PHE A 456 -7.40 14.33 -5.47
N ALA A 457 -8.44 15.09 -5.83
CA ALA A 457 -9.84 14.71 -5.72
C ALA A 457 -10.43 14.61 -7.12
N VAL A 458 -10.82 13.42 -7.54
CA VAL A 458 -11.39 13.13 -8.86
C VAL A 458 -12.89 12.94 -8.73
N SER A 459 -13.66 13.70 -9.51
CA SER A 459 -15.12 13.65 -9.56
C SER A 459 -15.59 13.31 -10.98
N GLY A 460 -16.68 12.58 -11.10
CA GLY A 460 -17.19 12.17 -12.39
C GLY A 460 -18.43 11.28 -12.32
N PRO A 461 -18.87 10.72 -13.44
CA PRO A 461 -20.05 9.87 -13.53
C PRO A 461 -19.75 8.44 -13.04
N TRP A 462 -19.39 8.29 -11.79
CA TRP A 462 -19.13 6.98 -11.17
C TRP A 462 -20.33 6.03 -11.35
N ARG A 463 -20.07 4.74 -11.63
CA ARG A 463 -21.09 3.71 -11.89
C ARG A 463 -20.90 2.53 -10.95
#